data_91950e618178aecf22b1904bf2a99e6f
#
_entry.id   91950e618178aecf22b1904bf2a99e6f
#
_cell.length_a   1.000
_cell.length_b   1.000
_cell.length_c   1.000
_cell.angle_alpha   90.00
_cell.angle_beta   90.00
_cell.angle_gamma   90.00
#
_symmetry.space_group_name_H-M   'P 1'
#
loop_
_entity.id
_entity.type
_entity.pdbx_description
1 polymer ?
#
loop_
_entity_poly.entity_id
_entity_poly.type
_entity_poly.pdbx_seq_one_letter_code
_entity_poly.pdbx_strand_id
1 'polypeptide(L)'
;MLPEHQLWWRYRTVAQFERLLREHLIALLLSRGAVPESRQVASSAGAAQRPFPAPSALTAAARDVFVGRDADLQALAGVYAQAAAGSRRLVLLCGEPGIGKTRLAAEFALRAHEEGAIVLYGRCDEGALLAQQPFVEALRHYLYASPLQELTGRSQFVSGELRRIVPELADRIPDLPEPLAGDPEGARSRLFEAVSALLCEAAQSTPVVLVLEDLHWADMATLLLLKYLVRYPRQARLMVLGTYRETELDVDDPLSATLAELGREHVLERLTLAPLDAAAVSRLIDFHAGEEASPELRRMVYERTEGNAFFVVEVLRHVTQSGVIGRAGKESGLASQRRDLRCPRASRA
;
A
#
# COMPACT_ATOMS: atom_id res chain seq x y z
N MET A 1 36.83 -11.56 -20.44
CA MET A 1 37.51 -11.80 -19.16
C MET A 1 36.72 -11.14 -18.07
N LEU A 2 36.03 -11.91 -17.24
CA LEU A 2 35.33 -11.42 -16.06
C LEU A 2 36.36 -11.25 -14.94
N PRO A 3 36.29 -10.18 -14.13
CA PRO A 3 37.26 -9.96 -13.06
C PRO A 3 37.11 -10.98 -11.93
N GLU A 4 38.23 -11.44 -11.40
CA GLU A 4 38.38 -12.54 -10.43
C GLU A 4 37.91 -12.23 -8.98
N HIS A 5 37.01 -11.33 -8.76
CA HIS A 5 36.45 -11.09 -7.43
C HIS A 5 34.96 -11.43 -7.41
N GLN A 6 34.66 -12.74 -7.47
CA GLN A 6 33.34 -13.24 -7.17
C GLN A 6 33.09 -13.15 -5.67
N LEU A 7 32.40 -12.10 -5.23
CA LEU A 7 31.86 -11.99 -3.88
C LEU A 7 30.67 -12.94 -3.74
N TRP A 8 30.89 -14.08 -3.09
CA TRP A 8 29.83 -15.01 -2.72
C TRP A 8 29.11 -14.48 -1.49
N TRP A 9 27.81 -14.10 -1.64
CA TRP A 9 26.97 -13.68 -0.52
C TRP A 9 26.24 -14.88 0.07
N ARG A 10 26.40 -15.10 1.37
CA ARG A 10 25.57 -16.07 2.10
C ARG A 10 24.33 -15.33 2.60
N TYR A 11 23.16 -15.75 2.18
CA TYR A 11 21.88 -15.27 2.67
C TYR A 11 21.14 -16.40 3.37
N ARG A 12 20.34 -16.06 4.40
CA ARG A 12 19.55 -17.01 5.17
C ARG A 12 18.07 -16.96 4.82
N THR A 13 17.60 -15.88 4.19
CA THR A 13 16.20 -15.68 3.80
C THR A 13 16.12 -15.02 2.43
N VAL A 14 14.98 -15.23 1.72
CA VAL A 14 14.72 -14.62 0.41
C VAL A 14 14.73 -13.09 0.52
N ALA A 15 14.15 -12.51 1.57
CA ALA A 15 14.14 -11.07 1.82
C ALA A 15 15.56 -10.50 1.99
N GLN A 16 16.47 -11.24 2.63
CA GLN A 16 17.86 -10.82 2.75
C GLN A 16 18.57 -10.85 1.39
N PHE A 17 18.28 -11.86 0.55
CA PHE A 17 18.81 -11.94 -0.81
C PHE A 17 18.34 -10.79 -1.68
N GLU A 18 17.05 -10.49 -1.67
CA GLU A 18 16.47 -9.38 -2.44
C GLU A 18 17.05 -8.02 -2.05
N ARG A 19 17.25 -7.78 -0.75
CA ARG A 19 17.87 -6.56 -0.25
C ARG A 19 19.31 -6.43 -0.74
N LEU A 20 20.14 -7.47 -0.56
CA LEU A 20 21.54 -7.48 -0.99
C LEU A 20 21.68 -7.34 -2.51
N LEU A 21 20.79 -7.98 -3.27
CA LEU A 21 20.76 -7.87 -4.73
C LEU A 21 20.43 -6.43 -5.17
N ARG A 22 19.45 -5.80 -4.51
CA ARG A 22 19.05 -4.41 -4.80
C ARG A 22 20.19 -3.44 -4.50
N GLU A 23 20.81 -3.54 -3.33
CA GLU A 23 21.97 -2.70 -2.95
C GLU A 23 23.12 -2.84 -3.94
N HIS A 24 23.43 -4.07 -4.39
CA HIS A 24 24.50 -4.33 -5.35
C HIS A 24 24.17 -3.81 -6.75
N LEU A 25 22.93 -3.96 -7.20
CA LEU A 25 22.49 -3.43 -8.50
C LEU A 25 22.57 -1.91 -8.52
N ILE A 26 22.15 -1.24 -7.44
CA ILE A 26 22.26 0.22 -7.30
C ILE A 26 23.72 0.65 -7.33
N ALA A 27 24.60 -0.02 -6.55
CA ALA A 27 26.03 0.28 -6.54
C ALA A 27 26.68 0.08 -7.92
N LEU A 28 26.28 -0.96 -8.65
CA LEU A 28 26.79 -1.29 -10.00
C LEU A 28 26.31 -0.28 -11.05
N LEU A 29 25.07 0.18 -10.95
CA LEU A 29 24.52 1.22 -11.84
C LEU A 29 25.20 2.57 -11.59
N LEU A 30 25.47 2.91 -10.33
CA LEU A 30 26.21 4.13 -9.97
C LEU A 30 27.67 4.08 -10.43
N SER A 31 28.34 2.92 -10.28
CA SER A 31 29.75 2.74 -10.68
C SER A 31 29.97 2.73 -12.20
N ARG A 32 28.95 2.41 -12.98
CA ARG A 32 29.04 2.36 -14.46
C ARG A 32 28.64 3.67 -15.14
N GLY A 33 28.38 4.75 -14.40
CA GLY A 33 27.99 6.04 -14.98
C GLY A 33 26.67 6.02 -15.77
N ALA A 34 25.80 5.02 -15.51
CA ALA A 34 24.53 4.88 -16.20
C ALA A 34 23.43 5.84 -15.65
N VAL A 35 23.78 6.72 -14.72
CA VAL A 35 22.93 7.83 -14.32
C VAL A 35 23.31 9.02 -15.21
N PRO A 36 22.43 9.53 -16.08
CA PRO A 36 22.74 10.73 -16.83
C PRO A 36 23.02 11.88 -15.86
N GLU A 37 24.19 12.50 -15.99
CA GLU A 37 24.51 13.75 -15.27
C GLU A 37 23.35 14.72 -15.50
N SER A 38 22.73 15.16 -14.41
CA SER A 38 21.71 16.19 -14.45
C SER A 38 22.33 17.46 -15.05
N ARG A 39 22.05 17.72 -16.32
CA ARG A 39 22.31 19.02 -16.93
C ARG A 39 21.71 20.08 -16.02
N GLN A 40 22.55 20.94 -15.48
CA GLN A 40 22.14 22.22 -14.92
C GLN A 40 21.37 22.97 -16.00
N VAL A 41 20.05 22.92 -15.94
CA VAL A 41 19.18 23.78 -16.72
C VAL A 41 19.04 25.07 -15.95
N ALA A 42 19.55 26.13 -16.58
CA ALA A 42 19.44 27.48 -16.10
C ALA A 42 18.01 27.84 -15.69
N SER A 43 17.90 28.48 -14.54
CA SER A 43 16.71 29.15 -14.02
C SER A 43 16.09 30.04 -15.10
N SER A 44 14.89 29.68 -15.58
CA SER A 44 13.95 30.60 -16.20
C SER A 44 12.52 30.18 -15.86
N ALA A 45 11.80 31.08 -15.30
CA ALA A 45 10.37 31.26 -15.08
C ALA A 45 9.43 30.09 -15.54
N GLY A 46 8.66 29.52 -14.60
CA GLY A 46 7.57 28.60 -14.89
C GLY A 46 7.96 27.13 -14.73
N ALA A 47 8.54 26.71 -13.62
CA ALA A 47 8.68 25.31 -13.27
C ALA A 47 7.30 24.72 -13.01
N ALA A 48 6.71 24.05 -14.00
CA ALA A 48 5.64 23.12 -13.76
C ALA A 48 6.15 22.13 -12.68
N GLN A 49 5.55 22.17 -11.50
CA GLN A 49 5.88 21.26 -10.40
C GLN A 49 5.80 19.83 -10.95
N ARG A 50 6.91 19.10 -10.89
CA ARG A 50 6.87 17.68 -11.25
C ARG A 50 5.87 16.99 -10.33
N PRO A 51 4.94 16.20 -10.88
CA PRO A 51 3.97 15.50 -10.05
C PRO A 51 4.70 14.63 -9.02
N PHE A 52 4.21 14.60 -7.80
CA PHE A 52 4.74 13.74 -6.74
C PHE A 52 4.68 12.29 -7.22
N PRO A 53 5.74 11.47 -7.10
CA PRO A 53 5.75 10.11 -7.65
C PRO A 53 4.78 9.20 -6.89
N ALA A 54 4.06 8.34 -7.61
CA ALA A 54 3.23 7.31 -6.98
C ALA A 54 4.11 6.19 -6.36
N PRO A 55 3.70 5.63 -5.20
CA PRO A 55 4.40 4.48 -4.60
C PRO A 55 4.40 3.26 -5.52
N SER A 56 5.59 2.66 -5.74
CA SER A 56 5.75 1.50 -6.64
C SER A 56 4.95 0.27 -6.21
N ALA A 57 4.72 0.09 -4.91
CA ALA A 57 3.90 -0.99 -4.37
C ALA A 57 2.45 -0.90 -4.86
N LEU A 58 1.87 0.30 -4.86
CA LEU A 58 0.50 0.52 -5.35
C LEU A 58 0.40 0.33 -6.86
N THR A 59 1.37 0.83 -7.63
CA THR A 59 1.40 0.61 -9.07
C THR A 59 1.57 -0.86 -9.44
N ALA A 60 2.31 -1.62 -8.64
CA ALA A 60 2.42 -3.07 -8.81
C ALA A 60 1.12 -3.80 -8.48
N ALA A 61 0.45 -3.43 -7.40
CA ALA A 61 -0.83 -4.01 -6.99
C ALA A 61 -1.96 -3.69 -7.99
N ALA A 62 -1.84 -2.61 -8.74
CA ALA A 62 -2.86 -2.15 -9.70
C ALA A 62 -2.71 -2.71 -11.13
N ARG A 63 -1.74 -3.59 -11.40
CA ARG A 63 -1.45 -4.07 -12.77
C ARG A 63 -2.52 -4.92 -13.42
N ASP A 64 -3.25 -5.70 -12.62
CA ASP A 64 -4.30 -6.57 -13.14
C ASP A 64 -5.62 -5.82 -13.37
N VAL A 65 -6.55 -6.43 -14.10
CA VAL A 65 -7.86 -5.85 -14.34
C VAL A 65 -8.63 -5.60 -13.04
N PHE A 66 -9.37 -4.51 -13.01
CA PHE A 66 -10.18 -4.12 -11.86
C PHE A 66 -11.66 -4.13 -12.25
N VAL A 67 -12.48 -4.92 -11.56
CA VAL A 67 -13.91 -5.10 -11.88
C VAL A 67 -14.75 -5.22 -10.61
N GLY A 68 -16.02 -4.86 -10.72
CA GLY A 68 -17.05 -5.17 -9.72
C GLY A 68 -16.94 -4.42 -8.40
N ARG A 69 -16.23 -3.29 -8.37
CA ARG A 69 -16.00 -2.47 -7.17
C ARG A 69 -16.34 -1.00 -7.37
N ASP A 70 -17.21 -0.70 -8.35
CA ASP A 70 -17.54 0.69 -8.69
C ASP A 70 -18.22 1.41 -7.52
N ALA A 71 -19.13 0.72 -6.80
CA ALA A 71 -19.79 1.27 -5.62
C ALA A 71 -18.79 1.54 -4.46
N ASP A 72 -17.85 0.60 -4.23
CA ASP A 72 -16.81 0.75 -3.20
C ASP A 72 -15.88 1.93 -3.54
N LEU A 73 -15.48 2.06 -4.81
CA LEU A 73 -14.69 3.21 -5.28
C LEU A 73 -15.44 4.54 -5.13
N GLN A 74 -16.73 4.55 -5.45
CA GLN A 74 -17.56 5.74 -5.30
C GLN A 74 -17.70 6.16 -3.83
N ALA A 75 -17.86 5.19 -2.92
CA ALA A 75 -17.85 5.45 -1.48
C ALA A 75 -16.54 6.07 -1.02
N LEU A 76 -15.39 5.49 -1.42
CA LEU A 76 -14.07 6.04 -1.12
C LEU A 76 -13.87 7.45 -1.69
N ALA A 77 -14.32 7.71 -2.93
CA ALA A 77 -14.25 9.03 -3.54
C ALA A 77 -15.09 10.06 -2.79
N GLY A 78 -16.26 9.68 -2.26
CA GLY A 78 -17.09 10.54 -1.42
C GLY A 78 -16.39 10.96 -0.13
N VAL A 79 -15.70 10.02 0.54
CA VAL A 79 -14.91 10.32 1.76
C VAL A 79 -13.68 11.17 1.42
N TYR A 80 -13.02 10.86 0.32
CA TYR A 80 -11.87 11.64 -0.16
C TYR A 80 -12.25 13.09 -0.46
N ALA A 81 -13.39 13.33 -1.07
CA ALA A 81 -13.89 14.69 -1.31
C ALA A 81 -14.06 15.49 0.00
N GLN A 82 -14.54 14.85 1.08
CA GLN A 82 -14.61 15.46 2.40
C GLN A 82 -13.21 15.75 2.97
N ALA A 83 -12.27 14.80 2.80
CA ALA A 83 -10.90 14.99 3.23
C ALA A 83 -10.23 16.13 2.45
N ALA A 84 -10.38 16.19 1.14
CA ALA A 84 -9.86 17.24 0.28
C ALA A 84 -10.45 18.64 0.60
N ALA A 85 -11.67 18.68 1.14
CA ALA A 85 -12.29 19.91 1.64
C ALA A 85 -11.74 20.38 3.01
N GLY A 86 -10.79 19.64 3.62
CA GLY A 86 -10.13 20.02 4.88
C GLY A 86 -10.53 19.20 6.10
N SER A 87 -11.37 18.17 5.94
CA SER A 87 -11.78 17.26 7.01
C SER A 87 -10.92 16.02 7.02
N ARG A 88 -10.09 15.83 8.05
CA ARG A 88 -9.33 14.57 8.18
C ARG A 88 -10.28 13.38 8.28
N ARG A 89 -9.99 12.32 7.52
CA ARG A 89 -10.79 11.09 7.46
C ARG A 89 -9.93 9.84 7.61
N LEU A 90 -10.47 8.86 8.32
CA LEU A 90 -9.91 7.51 8.39
C LEU A 90 -10.94 6.55 7.78
N VAL A 91 -10.53 5.82 6.76
CA VAL A 91 -11.34 4.76 6.15
C VAL A 91 -10.63 3.43 6.34
N LEU A 92 -11.37 2.41 6.73
CA LEU A 92 -10.85 1.08 6.92
C LEU A 92 -11.59 0.09 6.03
N LEU A 93 -10.84 -0.51 5.10
CA LEU A 93 -11.32 -1.62 4.28
C LEU A 93 -11.16 -2.92 5.06
N CYS A 94 -12.25 -3.61 5.31
CA CYS A 94 -12.26 -4.90 5.98
C CYS A 94 -12.91 -5.98 5.12
N GLY A 95 -12.69 -7.24 5.48
CA GLY A 95 -13.24 -8.40 4.79
C GLY A 95 -12.24 -9.56 4.77
N GLU A 96 -12.65 -10.66 4.17
CA GLU A 96 -11.88 -11.90 4.12
C GLU A 96 -10.52 -11.76 3.42
N PRO A 97 -9.56 -12.65 3.71
CA PRO A 97 -8.33 -12.79 2.93
C PRO A 97 -8.65 -13.01 1.44
N GLY A 98 -7.92 -12.32 0.56
CA GLY A 98 -8.11 -12.49 -0.88
C GLY A 98 -9.32 -11.78 -1.50
N ILE A 99 -10.16 -11.09 -0.71
CA ILE A 99 -11.37 -10.41 -1.21
C ILE A 99 -11.07 -9.20 -2.12
N GLY A 100 -9.83 -8.68 -2.12
CA GLY A 100 -9.39 -7.57 -2.97
C GLY A 100 -9.21 -6.24 -2.27
N LYS A 101 -9.01 -6.19 -0.94
CA LYS A 101 -8.76 -4.95 -0.17
C LYS A 101 -7.59 -4.14 -0.71
N THR A 102 -6.41 -4.76 -0.81
CA THR A 102 -5.19 -4.17 -1.36
C THR A 102 -5.40 -3.64 -2.78
N ARG A 103 -6.12 -4.40 -3.62
CA ARG A 103 -6.39 -4.02 -5.01
C ARG A 103 -7.30 -2.79 -5.09
N LEU A 104 -8.34 -2.73 -4.26
CA LEU A 104 -9.23 -1.57 -4.17
C LEU A 104 -8.49 -0.33 -3.64
N ALA A 105 -7.69 -0.50 -2.57
CA ALA A 105 -6.87 0.57 -2.01
C ALA A 105 -5.89 1.15 -3.04
N ALA A 106 -5.22 0.27 -3.80
CA ALA A 106 -4.29 0.68 -4.84
C ALA A 106 -4.98 1.42 -5.99
N GLU A 107 -6.10 0.90 -6.49
CA GLU A 107 -6.88 1.54 -7.55
C GLU A 107 -7.38 2.93 -7.13
N PHE A 108 -7.94 3.03 -5.93
CA PHE A 108 -8.41 4.31 -5.39
C PHE A 108 -7.26 5.30 -5.22
N ALA A 109 -6.16 4.87 -4.60
CA ALA A 109 -5.01 5.75 -4.33
C ALA A 109 -4.37 6.27 -5.63
N LEU A 110 -4.27 5.44 -6.68
CA LEU A 110 -3.76 5.87 -7.97
C LEU A 110 -4.70 6.86 -8.67
N ARG A 111 -6.02 6.69 -8.59
CA ARG A 111 -6.97 7.70 -9.09
C ARG A 111 -6.84 9.02 -8.36
N ALA A 112 -6.73 9.00 -7.03
CA ALA A 112 -6.49 10.21 -6.25
C ALA A 112 -5.15 10.89 -6.62
N HIS A 113 -4.12 10.08 -6.92
CA HIS A 113 -2.84 10.58 -7.42
C HIS A 113 -2.97 11.26 -8.79
N GLU A 114 -3.72 10.67 -9.72
CA GLU A 114 -4.01 11.26 -11.04
C GLU A 114 -4.76 12.59 -10.92
N GLU A 115 -5.59 12.74 -9.87
CA GLU A 115 -6.26 14.00 -9.51
C GLU A 115 -5.32 15.00 -8.79
N GLY A 116 -4.06 14.64 -8.59
CA GLY A 116 -3.04 15.52 -8.01
C GLY A 116 -2.81 15.35 -6.51
N ALA A 117 -3.37 14.33 -5.86
CA ALA A 117 -3.06 14.05 -4.46
C ALA A 117 -1.63 13.52 -4.27
N ILE A 118 -1.02 13.84 -3.14
CA ILE A 118 0.16 13.13 -2.65
C ILE A 118 -0.28 11.80 -2.08
N VAL A 119 0.21 10.70 -2.65
CA VAL A 119 -0.09 9.35 -2.17
C VAL A 119 1.12 8.79 -1.46
N LEU A 120 0.92 8.32 -0.22
CA LEU A 120 1.91 7.68 0.62
C LEU A 120 1.46 6.26 0.94
N TYR A 121 2.41 5.36 1.09
CA TYR A 121 2.12 3.94 1.31
C TYR A 121 3.05 3.35 2.35
N GLY A 122 2.51 2.53 3.23
CA GLY A 122 3.26 1.67 4.12
C GLY A 122 2.47 0.42 4.47
N ARG A 123 3.19 -0.66 4.77
CA ARG A 123 2.61 -1.96 5.08
C ARG A 123 3.06 -2.45 6.44
N CYS A 124 2.13 -3.06 7.17
CA CYS A 124 2.46 -3.84 8.36
C CYS A 124 2.81 -5.27 7.94
N ASP A 125 3.93 -5.77 8.41
CA ASP A 125 4.37 -7.14 8.17
C ASP A 125 4.26 -7.98 9.44
N GLU A 126 3.88 -9.24 9.30
CA GLU A 126 3.88 -10.19 10.41
C GLU A 126 5.28 -10.32 11.00
N GLY A 127 5.43 -10.07 12.30
CA GLY A 127 6.72 -10.13 12.98
C GLY A 127 7.70 -9.01 12.59
N ALA A 128 7.21 -7.85 12.17
CA ALA A 128 8.05 -6.69 11.86
C ALA A 128 9.05 -6.37 12.97
N LEU A 129 10.32 -6.19 12.61
CA LEU A 129 11.40 -5.86 13.55
C LEU A 129 11.48 -4.37 13.88
N LEU A 130 10.89 -3.53 13.02
CA LEU A 130 10.90 -2.08 13.16
C LEU A 130 9.55 -1.60 13.66
N ALA A 131 9.55 -0.90 14.78
CA ALA A 131 8.35 -0.22 15.26
C ALA A 131 7.91 0.84 14.24
N GLN A 132 6.58 1.02 14.10
CA GLN A 132 5.98 1.99 13.20
C GLN A 132 6.38 1.81 11.72
N GLN A 133 6.75 0.60 11.30
CA GLN A 133 7.23 0.31 9.95
C GLN A 133 6.40 0.97 8.84
N PRO A 134 5.06 0.90 8.80
CA PRO A 134 4.29 1.48 7.70
C PRO A 134 4.42 3.01 7.63
N PHE A 135 4.57 3.68 8.77
CA PHE A 135 4.84 5.12 8.78
C PHE A 135 6.26 5.43 8.31
N VAL A 136 7.26 4.61 8.70
CA VAL A 136 8.65 4.76 8.22
C VAL A 136 8.72 4.66 6.70
N GLU A 137 8.03 3.68 6.10
CA GLU A 137 7.98 3.49 4.65
C GLU A 137 7.32 4.69 3.95
N ALA A 138 6.15 5.11 4.43
CA ALA A 138 5.42 6.25 3.89
C ALA A 138 6.23 7.55 3.98
N LEU A 139 6.87 7.80 5.12
CA LEU A 139 7.67 8.99 5.34
C LEU A 139 8.96 9.00 4.53
N ARG A 140 9.63 7.85 4.39
CA ARG A 140 10.78 7.72 3.48
C ARG A 140 10.39 8.12 2.06
N HIS A 141 9.29 7.57 1.55
CA HIS A 141 8.82 7.93 0.22
C HIS A 141 8.57 9.44 0.10
N TYR A 142 7.88 10.05 1.06
CA TYR A 142 7.61 11.48 1.08
C TYR A 142 8.89 12.32 1.13
N LEU A 143 9.78 12.02 2.08
CA LEU A 143 10.99 12.78 2.30
C LEU A 143 11.97 12.67 1.11
N TYR A 144 12.05 11.52 0.45
CA TYR A 144 12.91 11.36 -0.73
C TYR A 144 12.33 12.00 -2.00
N ALA A 145 11.05 12.04 -2.15
CA ALA A 145 10.39 12.64 -3.31
C ALA A 145 10.27 14.18 -3.20
N SER A 146 10.25 14.72 -1.97
CA SER A 146 10.11 16.16 -1.74
C SER A 146 11.37 16.94 -2.10
N PRO A 147 11.25 18.15 -2.68
CA PRO A 147 12.39 19.02 -2.93
C PRO A 147 13.12 19.41 -1.62
N LEU A 148 14.45 19.51 -1.66
CA LEU A 148 15.26 19.83 -0.49
C LEU A 148 14.87 21.18 0.14
N GLN A 149 14.53 22.17 -0.68
CA GLN A 149 14.12 23.50 -0.22
C GLN A 149 12.84 23.45 0.65
N GLU A 150 11.92 22.55 0.35
CA GLU A 150 10.71 22.36 1.15
C GLU A 150 11.02 21.68 2.48
N LEU A 151 12.01 20.79 2.51
CA LEU A 151 12.43 20.09 3.73
C LEU A 151 13.22 21.01 4.67
N THR A 152 14.14 21.82 4.14
CA THR A 152 14.98 22.75 4.93
C THR A 152 14.20 23.95 5.46
N GLY A 153 13.09 24.32 4.82
CA GLY A 153 12.17 25.38 5.30
C GLY A 153 11.29 24.99 6.48
N ARG A 154 11.32 23.72 6.89
CA ARG A 154 10.49 23.21 8.00
C ARG A 154 11.08 23.53 9.35
N SER A 155 10.26 23.41 10.39
CA SER A 155 10.71 23.53 11.78
C SER A 155 11.86 22.56 12.07
N GLN A 156 12.94 23.08 12.65
CA GLN A 156 14.09 22.27 13.09
C GLN A 156 13.67 21.16 14.07
N PHE A 157 12.66 21.42 14.91
CA PHE A 157 12.08 20.43 15.81
C PHE A 157 11.51 19.23 15.05
N VAL A 158 10.65 19.46 14.04
CA VAL A 158 10.06 18.41 13.23
C VAL A 158 11.14 17.60 12.54
N SER A 159 12.09 18.26 11.92
CA SER A 159 13.16 17.61 11.16
C SER A 159 14.09 16.78 12.07
N GLY A 160 14.44 17.27 13.26
CA GLY A 160 15.27 16.55 14.23
C GLY A 160 14.61 15.28 14.76
N GLU A 161 13.35 15.34 15.19
CA GLU A 161 12.64 14.16 15.73
C GLU A 161 12.39 13.10 14.67
N LEU A 162 12.15 13.46 13.40
CA LEU A 162 11.99 12.50 12.29
C LEU A 162 13.23 11.65 12.04
N ARG A 163 14.42 12.12 12.41
CA ARG A 163 15.67 11.35 12.32
C ARG A 163 15.63 10.05 13.15
N ARG A 164 14.73 9.94 14.16
CA ARG A 164 14.57 8.71 14.94
C ARG A 164 14.07 7.54 14.12
N ILE A 165 13.23 7.80 13.10
CA ILE A 165 12.59 6.76 12.27
C ILE A 165 13.10 6.78 10.83
N VAL A 166 13.71 7.89 10.39
CA VAL A 166 14.37 8.02 9.09
C VAL A 166 15.76 8.61 9.30
N PRO A 167 16.72 7.83 9.84
CA PRO A 167 18.07 8.31 10.13
C PRO A 167 18.79 8.87 8.91
N GLU A 168 18.49 8.33 7.72
CA GLU A 168 19.07 8.72 6.43
C GLU A 168 18.72 10.16 6.03
N LEU A 169 17.80 10.80 6.75
CA LEU A 169 17.46 12.21 6.54
C LEU A 169 18.68 13.13 6.83
N ALA A 170 19.57 12.70 7.74
CA ALA A 170 20.81 13.41 8.04
C ALA A 170 21.76 13.49 6.84
N ASP A 171 21.76 12.49 5.97
CA ASP A 171 22.59 12.48 4.75
C ASP A 171 22.07 13.46 3.70
N ARG A 172 20.80 13.81 3.79
CA ARG A 172 20.12 14.64 2.79
C ARG A 172 20.00 16.10 3.20
N ILE A 173 19.83 16.38 4.49
CA ILE A 173 19.68 17.72 5.04
C ILE A 173 20.94 18.08 5.81
N PRO A 174 21.78 18.99 5.29
CA PRO A 174 22.92 19.50 6.05
C PRO A 174 22.45 20.15 7.36
N ASP A 175 23.23 19.96 8.42
CA ASP A 175 23.00 20.54 9.75
C ASP A 175 21.65 20.14 10.39
N LEU A 176 21.12 18.95 10.03
CA LEU A 176 19.92 18.41 10.64
C LEU A 176 20.15 18.22 12.15
N PRO A 177 19.34 18.86 13.01
CA PRO A 177 19.53 18.73 14.46
C PRO A 177 19.39 17.29 14.95
N GLU A 178 20.13 16.96 16.00
CA GLU A 178 19.90 15.71 16.73
C GLU A 178 18.52 15.71 17.38
N PRO A 179 17.89 14.54 17.49
CA PRO A 179 16.65 14.40 18.25
C PRO A 179 16.85 14.83 19.70
N LEU A 180 15.87 15.53 20.26
CA LEU A 180 15.97 16.00 21.65
C LEU A 180 16.14 14.84 22.61
N ALA A 181 17.13 14.93 23.51
CA ALA A 181 17.30 13.97 24.59
C ALA A 181 16.10 14.02 25.57
N GLY A 182 15.87 12.93 26.28
CA GLY A 182 14.80 12.83 27.26
C GLY A 182 14.42 11.37 27.54
N ASP A 183 13.40 11.20 28.37
CA ASP A 183 12.81 9.90 28.68
C ASP A 183 12.11 9.27 27.46
N PRO A 184 11.92 7.95 27.43
CA PRO A 184 11.31 7.24 26.27
C PRO A 184 9.90 7.71 25.94
N GLU A 185 9.10 8.07 26.94
CA GLU A 185 7.71 8.50 26.73
C GLU A 185 7.66 9.90 26.08
N GLY A 186 8.45 10.84 26.57
CA GLY A 186 8.58 12.15 25.95
C GLY A 186 9.17 12.07 24.54
N ALA A 187 10.15 11.18 24.30
CA ALA A 187 10.70 10.96 22.96
C ALA A 187 9.63 10.43 21.99
N ARG A 188 8.79 9.48 22.43
CA ARG A 188 7.65 8.97 21.64
C ARG A 188 6.63 10.07 21.33
N SER A 189 6.27 10.88 22.32
CA SER A 189 5.30 11.97 22.13
C SER A 189 5.82 13.02 21.13
N ARG A 190 7.09 13.39 21.21
CA ARG A 190 7.72 14.31 20.26
C ARG A 190 7.78 13.74 18.83
N LEU A 191 8.05 12.43 18.71
CA LEU A 191 8.04 11.76 17.41
C LEU A 191 6.64 11.79 16.79
N PHE A 192 5.59 11.47 17.58
CA PHE A 192 4.21 11.50 17.09
C PHE A 192 3.78 12.91 16.67
N GLU A 193 4.18 13.93 17.43
CA GLU A 193 3.99 15.33 17.07
C GLU A 193 4.67 15.66 15.74
N ALA A 194 5.94 15.28 15.58
CA ALA A 194 6.74 15.57 14.37
C ALA A 194 6.15 14.90 13.12
N VAL A 195 5.76 13.62 13.22
CA VAL A 195 5.11 12.90 12.10
C VAL A 195 3.78 13.53 11.73
N SER A 196 2.95 13.83 12.73
CA SER A 196 1.63 14.42 12.48
C SER A 196 1.74 15.84 11.93
N ALA A 197 2.67 16.64 12.43
CA ALA A 197 2.95 17.98 11.91
C ALA A 197 3.40 17.91 10.44
N LEU A 198 4.32 17.01 10.10
CA LEU A 198 4.81 16.83 8.73
C LEU A 198 3.68 16.49 7.75
N LEU A 199 2.86 15.49 8.10
CA LEU A 199 1.73 15.06 7.24
C LEU A 199 0.67 16.16 7.11
N CYS A 200 0.38 16.89 8.20
CA CYS A 200 -0.54 18.00 8.16
C CYS A 200 -0.01 19.18 7.35
N GLU A 201 1.28 19.50 7.43
CA GLU A 201 1.91 20.52 6.59
C GLU A 201 1.87 20.13 5.10
N ALA A 202 2.19 18.90 4.76
CA ALA A 202 2.05 18.39 3.40
C ALA A 202 0.61 18.53 2.89
N ALA A 203 -0.37 18.26 3.76
CA ALA A 203 -1.79 18.31 3.46
C ALA A 203 -2.41 19.73 3.45
N GLN A 204 -1.65 20.79 3.69
CA GLN A 204 -2.17 22.17 3.62
C GLN A 204 -2.38 22.65 2.18
N SER A 205 -1.42 22.35 1.30
CA SER A 205 -1.44 22.78 -0.10
C SER A 205 -2.08 21.74 -1.01
N THR A 206 -1.85 20.48 -0.75
CA THR A 206 -2.24 19.35 -1.62
C THR A 206 -2.87 18.26 -0.78
N PRO A 207 -4.02 17.68 -1.18
CA PRO A 207 -4.59 16.55 -0.47
C PRO A 207 -3.59 15.39 -0.36
N VAL A 208 -3.56 14.74 0.81
CA VAL A 208 -2.70 13.59 1.08
C VAL A 208 -3.56 12.35 1.32
N VAL A 209 -3.23 11.25 0.65
CA VAL A 209 -3.78 9.92 0.91
C VAL A 209 -2.67 9.05 1.48
N LEU A 210 -2.80 8.65 2.74
CA LEU A 210 -1.89 7.72 3.41
C LEU A 210 -2.51 6.34 3.45
N VAL A 211 -1.96 5.41 2.68
CA VAL A 211 -2.40 3.99 2.66
C VAL A 211 -1.57 3.20 3.67
N LEU A 212 -2.25 2.53 4.62
CA LEU A 212 -1.65 1.66 5.62
C LEU A 212 -2.23 0.25 5.47
N GLU A 213 -1.44 -0.68 4.91
CA GLU A 213 -1.92 -2.04 4.66
C GLU A 213 -1.68 -2.99 5.81
N ASP A 214 -2.56 -3.98 5.91
CA ASP A 214 -2.50 -5.12 6.82
C ASP A 214 -2.38 -4.71 8.31
N LEU A 215 -3.21 -3.74 8.75
CA LEU A 215 -3.21 -3.21 10.12
C LEU A 215 -3.45 -4.25 11.22
N HIS A 216 -3.93 -5.45 10.90
CA HIS A 216 -4.04 -6.58 11.84
C HIS A 216 -2.66 -7.07 12.30
N TRP A 217 -1.57 -6.72 11.59
CA TRP A 217 -0.19 -6.97 12.00
C TRP A 217 0.50 -5.73 12.58
N ALA A 218 -0.25 -4.64 12.80
CA ALA A 218 0.33 -3.42 13.33
C ALA A 218 0.81 -3.59 14.78
N ASP A 219 2.01 -3.12 15.07
CA ASP A 219 2.49 -3.02 16.43
C ASP A 219 1.75 -1.93 17.22
N MET A 220 1.83 -1.98 18.55
CA MET A 220 1.19 -1.00 19.42
C MET A 220 1.65 0.43 19.13
N ALA A 221 2.90 0.63 18.76
CA ALA A 221 3.42 1.97 18.48
C ALA A 221 2.85 2.54 17.17
N THR A 222 2.62 1.70 16.16
CA THR A 222 1.89 2.03 14.92
C THR A 222 0.45 2.45 15.21
N LEU A 223 -0.28 1.68 16.03
CA LEU A 223 -1.67 1.99 16.39
C LEU A 223 -1.79 3.28 17.21
N LEU A 224 -0.85 3.51 18.14
CA LEU A 224 -0.80 4.74 18.93
C LEU A 224 -0.51 5.96 18.04
N LEU A 225 0.41 5.85 17.09
CA LEU A 225 0.70 6.92 16.14
C LEU A 225 -0.50 7.19 15.22
N LEU A 226 -1.18 6.15 14.74
CA LEU A 226 -2.42 6.28 13.98
C LEU A 226 -3.49 7.05 14.77
N LYS A 227 -3.73 6.66 16.03
CA LYS A 227 -4.66 7.36 16.92
C LYS A 227 -4.26 8.83 17.12
N TYR A 228 -2.98 9.08 17.36
CA TYR A 228 -2.47 10.43 17.53
C TYR A 228 -2.68 11.27 16.26
N LEU A 229 -2.34 10.74 15.10
CA LEU A 229 -2.52 11.39 13.80
C LEU A 229 -3.99 11.74 13.53
N VAL A 230 -4.90 10.80 13.79
CA VAL A 230 -6.35 11.02 13.58
C VAL A 230 -6.90 12.11 14.50
N ARG A 231 -6.40 12.21 15.72
CA ARG A 231 -6.81 13.18 16.74
C ARG A 231 -6.03 14.50 16.71
N TYR A 232 -5.02 14.60 15.85
CA TYR A 232 -4.15 15.76 15.82
C TYR A 232 -4.94 17.06 15.57
N PRO A 233 -4.74 18.14 16.37
CA PRO A 233 -5.68 19.25 16.44
C PRO A 233 -5.70 20.16 15.19
N ARG A 234 -4.73 20.02 14.28
CA ARG A 234 -4.70 20.83 13.06
C ARG A 234 -5.60 20.25 11.99
N GLN A 235 -6.40 21.10 11.34
CA GLN A 235 -7.13 20.71 10.13
C GLN A 235 -6.14 20.36 9.01
N ALA A 236 -6.47 19.32 8.26
CA ALA A 236 -5.61 18.83 7.17
C ALA A 236 -6.46 18.13 6.09
N ARG A 237 -6.07 18.28 4.84
CA ARG A 237 -6.63 17.55 3.69
C ARG A 237 -6.05 16.15 3.65
N LEU A 238 -6.28 15.38 4.70
CA LEU A 238 -5.65 14.08 4.91
C LEU A 238 -6.70 12.98 4.98
N MET A 239 -6.59 11.99 4.11
CA MET A 239 -7.30 10.72 4.19
C MET A 239 -6.31 9.62 4.55
N VAL A 240 -6.59 8.90 5.62
CA VAL A 240 -5.88 7.65 5.95
C VAL A 240 -6.76 6.49 5.49
N LEU A 241 -6.23 5.63 4.64
CA LEU A 241 -6.90 4.44 4.13
C LEU A 241 -6.18 3.19 4.67
N GLY A 242 -6.79 2.52 5.63
CA GLY A 242 -6.25 1.30 6.21
C GLY A 242 -6.90 0.04 5.65
N THR A 243 -6.18 -1.07 5.61
CA THR A 243 -6.74 -2.39 5.33
C THR A 243 -6.51 -3.33 6.51
N TYR A 244 -7.46 -4.19 6.81
CA TYR A 244 -7.29 -5.25 7.81
C TYR A 244 -8.17 -6.46 7.50
N ARG A 245 -7.87 -7.61 8.14
CA ARG A 245 -8.65 -8.83 8.06
C ARG A 245 -9.52 -8.96 9.30
N GLU A 246 -10.83 -8.96 9.11
CA GLU A 246 -11.78 -9.03 10.22
C GLU A 246 -11.74 -10.40 10.92
N THR A 247 -11.50 -11.46 10.15
CA THR A 247 -11.42 -12.85 10.66
C THR A 247 -10.18 -13.14 11.52
N GLU A 248 -9.19 -12.27 11.49
CA GLU A 248 -7.94 -12.39 12.27
C GLU A 248 -7.94 -11.48 13.52
N LEU A 249 -9.04 -10.78 13.80
CA LEU A 249 -9.17 -9.93 14.98
C LEU A 249 -9.85 -10.67 16.13
N ASP A 250 -9.11 -10.85 17.20
CA ASP A 250 -9.65 -11.28 18.49
C ASP A 250 -10.15 -10.09 19.32
N VAL A 251 -10.96 -10.37 20.36
CA VAL A 251 -11.49 -9.33 21.26
C VAL A 251 -10.36 -8.59 21.99
N ASP A 252 -9.28 -9.31 22.30
CA ASP A 252 -8.11 -8.78 23.01
C ASP A 252 -7.05 -8.16 22.09
N ASP A 253 -7.29 -8.14 20.77
CA ASP A 253 -6.37 -7.57 19.80
C ASP A 253 -6.25 -6.05 19.99
N PRO A 254 -5.02 -5.49 20.02
CA PRO A 254 -4.80 -4.05 20.14
C PRO A 254 -5.50 -3.22 19.06
N LEU A 255 -5.64 -3.77 17.84
CA LEU A 255 -6.38 -3.12 16.78
C LEU A 255 -7.88 -3.04 17.12
N SER A 256 -8.48 -4.11 17.67
CA SER A 256 -9.89 -4.13 18.07
C SER A 256 -10.21 -3.01 19.08
N ALA A 257 -9.37 -2.85 20.12
CA ALA A 257 -9.49 -1.76 21.09
C ALA A 257 -9.34 -0.38 20.43
N THR A 258 -8.37 -0.21 19.52
CA THR A 258 -8.14 1.02 18.78
C THR A 258 -9.34 1.39 17.91
N LEU A 259 -9.91 0.43 17.19
CA LEU A 259 -11.09 0.62 16.34
C LEU A 259 -12.33 1.01 17.14
N ALA A 260 -12.52 0.41 18.31
CA ALA A 260 -13.63 0.76 19.20
C ALA A 260 -13.50 2.19 19.74
N GLU A 261 -12.29 2.67 20.02
CA GLU A 261 -12.05 4.05 20.43
C GLU A 261 -12.29 5.05 19.28
N LEU A 262 -11.70 4.82 18.09
CA LEU A 262 -11.82 5.72 16.94
C LEU A 262 -13.22 5.75 16.36
N GLY A 263 -13.98 4.64 16.44
CA GLY A 263 -15.37 4.57 15.98
C GLY A 263 -16.31 5.53 16.71
N ARG A 264 -15.98 5.95 17.94
CA ARG A 264 -16.75 6.92 18.72
C ARG A 264 -16.55 8.37 18.29
N GLU A 265 -15.56 8.65 17.44
CA GLU A 265 -15.13 10.01 17.10
C GLU A 265 -15.66 10.52 15.76
N HIS A 266 -16.53 9.77 15.07
CA HIS A 266 -17.12 10.12 13.77
C HIS A 266 -16.11 10.46 12.64
N VAL A 267 -14.85 10.13 12.83
CA VAL A 267 -13.77 10.32 11.84
C VAL A 267 -13.41 9.03 11.13
N LEU A 268 -13.91 7.88 11.64
CA LEU A 268 -13.70 6.54 11.13
C LEU A 268 -14.91 6.09 10.31
N GLU A 269 -14.67 5.70 9.07
CA GLU A 269 -15.60 4.93 8.25
C GLU A 269 -15.08 3.52 8.02
N ARG A 270 -15.97 2.53 8.12
CA ARG A 270 -15.65 1.12 7.80
C ARG A 270 -16.37 0.72 6.53
N LEU A 271 -15.62 0.18 5.59
CA LEU A 271 -16.13 -0.37 4.35
C LEU A 271 -15.82 -1.88 4.31
N THR A 272 -16.85 -2.69 4.54
CA THR A 272 -16.73 -4.15 4.47
C THR A 272 -16.90 -4.62 3.04
N LEU A 273 -15.86 -5.23 2.47
CA LEU A 273 -15.91 -5.73 1.10
C LEU A 273 -16.63 -7.07 1.04
N ALA A 274 -17.71 -7.11 0.26
CA ALA A 274 -18.38 -8.34 -0.08
C ALA A 274 -17.64 -9.12 -1.19
N PRO A 275 -17.86 -10.42 -1.36
CA PRO A 275 -17.40 -11.15 -2.54
C PRO A 275 -17.87 -10.51 -3.85
N LEU A 276 -17.12 -10.73 -4.93
CA LEU A 276 -17.53 -10.30 -6.27
C LEU A 276 -18.81 -11.03 -6.69
N ASP A 277 -19.72 -10.32 -7.31
CA ASP A 277 -20.92 -10.93 -7.88
C ASP A 277 -20.60 -11.76 -9.14
N ALA A 278 -21.57 -12.55 -9.58
CA ALA A 278 -21.39 -13.42 -10.75
C ALA A 278 -21.06 -12.64 -12.04
N ALA A 279 -21.55 -11.39 -12.16
CA ALA A 279 -21.26 -10.54 -13.30
C ALA A 279 -19.81 -10.04 -13.29
N ALA A 280 -19.29 -9.65 -12.13
CA ALA A 280 -17.89 -9.24 -11.97
C ALA A 280 -16.94 -10.44 -12.19
N VAL A 281 -17.27 -11.62 -11.65
CA VAL A 281 -16.52 -12.85 -11.90
C VAL A 281 -16.50 -13.18 -13.40
N SER A 282 -17.63 -13.03 -14.09
CA SER A 282 -17.69 -13.22 -15.54
C SER A 282 -16.78 -12.26 -16.30
N ARG A 283 -16.74 -10.99 -15.92
CA ARG A 283 -15.79 -10.01 -16.53
C ARG A 283 -14.32 -10.37 -16.28
N LEU A 284 -13.97 -10.89 -15.10
CA LEU A 284 -12.62 -11.42 -14.83
C LEU A 284 -12.28 -12.59 -15.75
N ILE A 285 -13.23 -13.50 -15.94
CA ILE A 285 -13.06 -14.65 -16.84
C ILE A 285 -12.85 -14.18 -18.27
N ASP A 286 -13.67 -13.22 -18.76
CA ASP A 286 -13.55 -12.66 -20.12
C ASP A 286 -12.19 -12.02 -20.35
N PHE A 287 -11.68 -11.32 -19.35
CA PHE A 287 -10.37 -10.69 -19.46
C PHE A 287 -9.23 -11.71 -19.54
N HIS A 288 -9.28 -12.79 -18.74
CA HIS A 288 -8.20 -13.79 -18.70
C HIS A 288 -8.32 -14.91 -19.72
N ALA A 289 -9.54 -15.27 -20.10
CA ALA A 289 -9.82 -16.41 -20.94
C ALA A 289 -10.30 -16.04 -22.36
N GLY A 290 -10.60 -14.77 -22.59
CA GLY A 290 -11.26 -14.29 -23.79
C GLY A 290 -12.78 -14.55 -23.78
N GLU A 291 -13.48 -14.06 -24.81
CA GLU A 291 -14.95 -14.12 -24.91
C GLU A 291 -15.50 -15.56 -25.09
N GLU A 292 -14.64 -16.54 -25.30
CA GLU A 292 -15.00 -17.95 -25.58
C GLU A 292 -15.32 -18.78 -24.31
N ALA A 293 -15.28 -18.17 -23.12
CA ALA A 293 -15.61 -18.91 -21.89
C ALA A 293 -17.07 -19.35 -21.87
N SER A 294 -17.32 -20.67 -21.71
CA SER A 294 -18.66 -21.21 -21.69
C SER A 294 -19.45 -20.78 -20.45
N PRO A 295 -20.79 -20.70 -20.52
CA PRO A 295 -21.64 -20.43 -19.35
C PRO A 295 -21.41 -21.41 -18.18
N GLU A 296 -21.10 -22.67 -18.50
CA GLU A 296 -20.80 -23.72 -17.51
C GLU A 296 -19.49 -23.40 -16.77
N LEU A 297 -18.45 -22.94 -17.49
CA LEU A 297 -17.19 -22.53 -16.89
C LEU A 297 -17.40 -21.34 -15.93
N ARG A 298 -18.14 -20.32 -16.37
CA ARG A 298 -18.46 -19.14 -15.54
C ARG A 298 -19.17 -19.53 -14.25
N ARG A 299 -20.21 -20.36 -14.37
CA ARG A 299 -20.94 -20.85 -13.21
C ARG A 299 -20.05 -21.68 -12.28
N MET A 300 -19.25 -22.61 -12.82
CA MET A 300 -18.36 -23.46 -12.04
C MET A 300 -17.30 -22.65 -11.28
N VAL A 301 -16.69 -21.65 -11.92
CA VAL A 301 -15.71 -20.76 -11.28
C VAL A 301 -16.37 -19.98 -10.14
N TYR A 302 -17.56 -19.40 -10.39
CA TYR A 302 -18.29 -18.67 -9.36
C TYR A 302 -18.66 -19.56 -8.14
N GLU A 303 -19.26 -20.73 -8.39
CA GLU A 303 -19.65 -21.68 -7.33
C GLU A 303 -18.47 -22.21 -6.51
N ARG A 304 -17.28 -22.32 -7.13
CA ARG A 304 -16.07 -22.81 -6.45
C ARG A 304 -15.32 -21.75 -5.67
N THR A 305 -15.41 -20.51 -6.08
CA THR A 305 -14.69 -19.38 -5.48
C THR A 305 -15.59 -18.52 -4.59
N GLU A 306 -16.91 -18.71 -4.68
CA GLU A 306 -17.91 -17.87 -4.00
C GLU A 306 -17.68 -16.37 -4.22
N GLY A 307 -17.06 -16.01 -5.36
CA GLY A 307 -16.72 -14.63 -5.71
C GLY A 307 -15.48 -14.05 -5.00
N ASN A 308 -14.70 -14.87 -4.27
CA ASN A 308 -13.44 -14.40 -3.70
C ASN A 308 -12.43 -14.11 -4.82
N ALA A 309 -12.03 -12.83 -4.97
CA ALA A 309 -11.24 -12.35 -6.11
C ALA A 309 -9.91 -13.09 -6.27
N PHE A 310 -9.21 -13.41 -5.18
CA PHE A 310 -7.94 -14.16 -5.22
C PHE A 310 -8.16 -15.57 -5.79
N PHE A 311 -9.16 -16.29 -5.29
CA PHE A 311 -9.42 -17.64 -5.77
C PHE A 311 -9.90 -17.63 -7.23
N VAL A 312 -10.69 -16.64 -7.66
CA VAL A 312 -11.06 -16.48 -9.08
C VAL A 312 -9.81 -16.37 -9.94
N VAL A 313 -8.88 -15.46 -9.61
CA VAL A 313 -7.65 -15.25 -10.38
C VAL A 313 -6.77 -16.50 -10.39
N GLU A 314 -6.60 -17.18 -9.25
CA GLU A 314 -5.80 -18.41 -9.17
C GLU A 314 -6.40 -19.57 -9.97
N VAL A 315 -7.71 -19.75 -9.93
CA VAL A 315 -8.39 -20.75 -10.77
C VAL A 315 -8.20 -20.42 -12.25
N LEU A 316 -8.38 -19.16 -12.67
CA LEU A 316 -8.20 -18.75 -14.05
C LEU A 316 -6.76 -18.93 -14.52
N ARG A 317 -5.77 -18.58 -13.68
CA ARG A 317 -4.34 -18.80 -13.98
C ARG A 317 -4.06 -20.29 -14.21
N HIS A 318 -4.57 -21.15 -13.35
CA HIS A 318 -4.39 -22.59 -13.46
C HIS A 318 -5.05 -23.16 -14.73
N VAL A 319 -6.27 -22.75 -15.03
CA VAL A 319 -7.03 -23.21 -16.21
C VAL A 319 -6.38 -22.74 -17.51
N THR A 320 -5.83 -21.51 -17.52
CA THR A 320 -5.08 -20.98 -18.67
C THR A 320 -3.77 -21.74 -18.88
N GLN A 321 -3.01 -21.99 -17.82
CA GLN A 321 -1.73 -22.74 -17.89
C GLN A 321 -1.94 -24.20 -18.31
N SER A 322 -3.04 -24.83 -17.89
CA SER A 322 -3.35 -26.22 -18.28
C SER A 322 -3.87 -26.37 -19.71
N GLY A 323 -4.04 -25.27 -20.45
CA GLY A 323 -4.51 -25.25 -21.83
C GLY A 323 -5.98 -25.66 -22.00
N VAL A 324 -6.76 -25.70 -20.93
CA VAL A 324 -8.19 -26.06 -20.95
C VAL A 324 -9.00 -25.00 -21.67
N ILE A 325 -8.66 -23.73 -21.54
CA ILE A 325 -9.34 -22.62 -22.24
C ILE A 325 -8.98 -22.57 -23.72
N GLY A 326 -7.77 -22.96 -24.14
CA GLY A 326 -7.36 -22.98 -25.56
C GLY A 326 -7.89 -24.16 -26.37
N ARG A 327 -8.57 -25.14 -25.75
CA ARG A 327 -9.09 -26.36 -26.39
C ARG A 327 -10.62 -26.42 -26.44
N ALA A 328 -11.35 -25.60 -25.73
CA ALA A 328 -12.81 -25.62 -25.68
C ALA A 328 -13.50 -25.16 -26.99
N GLY A 329 -12.74 -24.59 -27.94
CA GLY A 329 -13.23 -24.26 -29.29
C GLY A 329 -13.27 -25.46 -30.28
N LYS A 330 -12.75 -26.64 -29.87
CA LYS A 330 -12.76 -27.84 -30.71
C LYS A 330 -13.04 -29.09 -29.89
N GLU A 331 -14.27 -29.40 -29.61
CA GLU A 331 -14.77 -30.67 -29.06
C GLU A 331 -15.36 -30.64 -27.64
N SER A 332 -16.58 -31.02 -27.57
CA SER A 332 -17.42 -31.36 -26.42
C SER A 332 -16.81 -32.50 -25.57
N GLY A 333 -15.87 -32.17 -24.67
CA GLY A 333 -15.16 -33.15 -23.83
C GLY A 333 -15.16 -32.87 -22.33
N LEU A 334 -16.02 -31.99 -21.81
CA LEU A 334 -16.02 -31.55 -20.39
C LEU A 334 -16.51 -32.59 -19.35
N ALA A 335 -16.96 -33.76 -19.79
CA ALA A 335 -17.53 -34.75 -18.86
C ALA A 335 -16.48 -35.58 -18.10
N SER A 336 -15.22 -35.69 -18.56
CA SER A 336 -14.22 -36.55 -17.96
C SER A 336 -13.22 -35.87 -17.01
N GLN A 337 -13.09 -34.53 -17.03
CA GLN A 337 -12.08 -33.80 -16.24
C GLN A 337 -12.63 -33.23 -14.90
N ARG A 338 -13.83 -33.59 -14.48
CA ARG A 338 -14.40 -33.15 -13.17
C ARG A 338 -13.62 -33.62 -11.92
N ARG A 339 -12.62 -34.48 -12.07
CA ARG A 339 -11.91 -35.09 -10.94
C ARG A 339 -10.66 -34.34 -10.46
N ASP A 340 -10.06 -33.48 -11.27
CA ASP A 340 -8.72 -32.94 -10.98
C ASP A 340 -8.69 -31.48 -10.48
N LEU A 341 -9.81 -30.77 -10.47
CA LEU A 341 -9.89 -29.43 -9.88
C LEU A 341 -10.15 -29.51 -8.36
N ARG A 342 -9.17 -30.00 -7.62
CA ARG A 342 -9.17 -29.85 -6.16
C ARG A 342 -8.61 -28.48 -5.82
N CYS A 343 -9.49 -27.56 -5.45
CA CYS A 343 -9.10 -26.36 -4.70
C CYS A 343 -8.40 -26.79 -3.41
N PRO A 344 -7.22 -26.24 -3.04
CA PRO A 344 -6.67 -26.47 -1.73
C PRO A 344 -7.69 -25.95 -0.70
N ARG A 345 -8.24 -26.85 0.11
CA ARG A 345 -9.10 -26.48 1.24
C ARG A 345 -8.24 -25.62 2.16
N ALA A 346 -8.68 -24.41 2.43
CA ALA A 346 -8.19 -23.63 3.56
C ALA A 346 -8.28 -24.51 4.80
N SER A 347 -7.13 -24.89 5.36
CA SER A 347 -7.07 -25.60 6.62
C SER A 347 -7.61 -24.65 7.69
N ARG A 348 -8.79 -24.96 8.21
CA ARG A 348 -9.24 -24.40 9.47
C ARG A 348 -8.31 -24.95 10.55
N ALA A 349 -7.48 -24.10 11.11
CA ALA A 349 -6.83 -24.28 12.39
C ALA A 349 -7.21 -23.09 13.27
#